data_9db497b205a78fcb8c22a3c6e8ebc1e0
#
_entry.id   9db497b205a78fcb8c22a3c6e8ebc1e0
#
_cell.length_a   1.000
_cell.length_b   1.000
_cell.length_c   1.000
_cell.angle_alpha   90.00
_cell.angle_beta   90.00
_cell.angle_gamma   90.00
#
_symmetry.space_group_name_H-M   'P 1'
#
loop_
_entity.id
_entity.type
_entity.pdbx_description
1 polymer ?
#
loop_
_entity_poly.entity_id
_entity_poly.type
_entity_poly.pdbx_seq_one_letter_code
_entity_poly.pdbx_strand_id
1 'polypeptide(L)'
;MECAAQTSVSAGGALAVDREKFSDLVTERIKNHSRIKIFTEEIENIPDGYVIIATGPLTSGGLATSISDKCGSYLSFFDAAAPIVTYESLDKDLVFFASRYGKGEADYINCPMNKEEYLTFYNELINAESAPLKEFDKQSFKVYEGCMPIEVLAKRGEDTMRFGPLKPVGLTDPRTDKRPYAVVQLRKENNDGTLY
;
A
#
# COMPACT_ATOMS: atom_id res chain seq x y z
N MET A 1 -18.04 7.14 3.10
CA MET A 1 -17.88 8.04 1.95
C MET A 1 -17.71 9.50 2.34
N GLU A 2 -18.61 10.05 3.17
CA GLU A 2 -18.55 11.45 3.59
C GLU A 2 -17.24 11.84 4.31
N CYS A 3 -16.76 11.01 5.25
CA CYS A 3 -15.47 11.23 5.90
C CYS A 3 -14.32 11.19 4.89
N ALA A 4 -14.36 10.27 3.93
CA ALA A 4 -13.33 10.19 2.89
C ALA A 4 -13.33 11.43 1.98
N ALA A 5 -14.50 11.98 1.66
CA ALA A 5 -14.58 13.21 0.87
C ALA A 5 -13.99 14.42 1.60
N GLN A 6 -14.20 14.49 2.94
CA GLN A 6 -13.68 15.60 3.77
C GLN A 6 -12.16 15.53 4.00
N THR A 7 -11.57 14.36 3.86
CA THR A 7 -10.14 14.12 4.12
C THR A 7 -9.38 13.68 2.86
N SER A 8 -9.95 13.91 1.68
CA SER A 8 -9.35 13.51 0.42
C SER A 8 -8.04 14.24 0.14
N VAL A 9 -7.10 13.52 -0.47
CA VAL A 9 -5.84 14.04 -1.01
C VAL A 9 -5.78 13.78 -2.51
N SER A 10 -5.03 14.60 -3.22
CA SER A 10 -4.85 14.46 -4.67
C SER A 10 -4.14 13.15 -5.00
N ALA A 11 -4.79 12.32 -5.82
CA ALA A 11 -4.28 11.02 -6.25
C ALA A 11 -4.76 10.66 -7.68
N GLY A 12 -4.69 11.59 -8.60
CA GLY A 12 -5.21 11.44 -9.95
C GLY A 12 -6.71 11.16 -9.94
N GLY A 13 -7.14 10.06 -10.56
CA GLY A 13 -8.55 9.65 -10.57
C GLY A 13 -8.98 8.76 -9.41
N ALA A 14 -8.11 8.47 -8.43
CA ALA A 14 -8.42 7.63 -7.29
C ALA A 14 -8.92 8.43 -6.09
N LEU A 15 -9.79 7.83 -5.27
CA LEU A 15 -10.13 8.38 -3.97
C LEU A 15 -9.06 7.96 -2.96
N ALA A 16 -8.18 8.90 -2.61
CA ALA A 16 -7.21 8.75 -1.53
C ALA A 16 -7.55 9.73 -0.40
N VAL A 17 -7.14 9.40 0.81
CA VAL A 17 -7.42 10.19 2.01
C VAL A 17 -6.13 10.44 2.79
N ASP A 18 -6.06 11.58 3.46
CA ASP A 18 -5.12 11.84 4.54
C ASP A 18 -5.43 10.86 5.67
N ARG A 19 -4.50 9.95 5.92
CA ARG A 19 -4.72 8.80 6.81
C ARG A 19 -5.06 9.21 8.23
N GLU A 20 -4.32 10.17 8.78
CA GLU A 20 -4.52 10.65 10.15
C GLU A 20 -5.86 11.36 10.28
N LYS A 21 -6.13 12.34 9.43
CA LYS A 21 -7.39 13.08 9.45
C LYS A 21 -8.61 12.18 9.24
N PHE A 22 -8.49 11.19 8.36
CA PHE A 22 -9.57 10.23 8.13
C PHE A 22 -9.81 9.36 9.36
N SER A 23 -8.74 8.85 9.98
CA SER A 23 -8.81 8.05 11.20
C SER A 23 -9.45 8.83 12.35
N ASP A 24 -9.00 10.06 12.56
CA ASP A 24 -9.51 10.92 13.61
C ASP A 24 -11.00 11.24 13.42
N LEU A 25 -11.38 11.64 12.19
CA LEU A 25 -12.77 11.98 11.89
C LEU A 25 -13.72 10.77 12.05
N VAL A 26 -13.30 9.58 11.60
CA VAL A 26 -14.10 8.36 11.78
C VAL A 26 -14.18 7.99 13.25
N THR A 27 -13.07 8.06 13.98
CA THR A 27 -13.00 7.76 15.41
C THR A 27 -13.91 8.69 16.22
N GLU A 28 -13.86 9.98 15.93
CA GLU A 28 -14.73 10.97 16.61
C GLU A 28 -16.21 10.69 16.36
N ARG A 29 -16.60 10.42 15.13
CA ARG A 29 -17.99 10.08 14.78
C ARG A 29 -18.47 8.81 15.49
N ILE A 30 -17.62 7.79 15.60
CA ILE A 30 -17.95 6.55 16.31
C ILE A 30 -18.09 6.81 17.81
N LYS A 31 -17.12 7.53 18.42
CA LYS A 31 -17.14 7.85 19.86
C LYS A 31 -18.37 8.66 20.27
N ASN A 32 -18.81 9.57 19.42
CA ASN A 32 -19.96 10.45 19.69
C ASN A 32 -21.32 9.82 19.33
N HIS A 33 -21.34 8.60 18.80
CA HIS A 33 -22.57 7.96 18.38
C HIS A 33 -23.30 7.30 19.55
N SER A 34 -24.53 7.73 19.86
CA SER A 34 -25.28 7.31 21.05
C SER A 34 -25.62 5.81 21.15
N ARG A 35 -25.58 5.08 20.04
CA ARG A 35 -25.87 3.64 19.98
C ARG A 35 -24.62 2.75 19.89
N ILE A 36 -23.42 3.33 19.93
CA ILE A 36 -22.17 2.59 19.85
C ILE A 36 -21.48 2.61 21.20
N LYS A 37 -21.10 1.44 21.69
CA LYS A 37 -20.26 1.28 22.87
C LYS A 37 -18.93 0.67 22.44
N ILE A 38 -17.84 1.37 22.74
CA ILE A 38 -16.48 0.95 22.37
C ILE A 38 -15.86 0.22 23.55
N PHE A 39 -15.26 -0.94 23.26
CA PHE A 39 -14.44 -1.69 24.19
C PHE A 39 -13.02 -1.75 23.59
N THR A 40 -12.00 -1.50 24.42
CA THR A 40 -10.60 -1.52 24.02
C THR A 40 -9.93 -2.71 24.71
N GLU A 41 -10.20 -3.89 24.17
CA GLU A 41 -9.67 -5.15 24.69
C GLU A 41 -9.32 -6.09 23.52
N GLU A 42 -8.40 -7.00 23.74
CA GLU A 42 -8.07 -8.03 22.75
C GLU A 42 -9.18 -9.11 22.78
N ILE A 43 -9.71 -9.41 21.61
CA ILE A 43 -10.72 -10.46 21.43
C ILE A 43 -10.04 -11.67 20.78
N GLU A 44 -9.90 -12.75 21.50
CA GLU A 44 -9.29 -13.99 21.01
C GLU A 44 -10.32 -14.98 20.42
N ASN A 45 -11.58 -14.88 20.82
CA ASN A 45 -12.65 -15.77 20.39
C ASN A 45 -13.81 -14.96 19.78
N ILE A 46 -14.42 -15.54 18.74
CA ILE A 46 -15.61 -14.92 18.13
C ILE A 46 -16.76 -14.99 19.12
N PRO A 47 -17.32 -13.84 19.55
CA PRO A 47 -18.45 -13.83 20.49
C PRO A 47 -19.73 -14.37 19.85
N ASP A 48 -20.71 -14.69 20.69
CA ASP A 48 -22.05 -15.10 20.23
C ASP A 48 -22.85 -13.92 19.67
N GLY A 49 -23.78 -14.22 18.76
CA GLY A 49 -24.70 -13.25 18.16
C GLY A 49 -24.32 -12.83 16.74
N TYR A 50 -24.74 -11.63 16.34
CA TYR A 50 -24.37 -11.06 15.03
C TYR A 50 -23.02 -10.36 15.14
N VAL A 51 -22.03 -10.87 14.45
CA VAL A 51 -20.64 -10.40 14.52
C VAL A 51 -20.14 -9.99 13.14
N ILE A 52 -19.45 -8.85 13.10
CA ILE A 52 -18.67 -8.43 11.93
C ILE A 52 -17.21 -8.38 12.36
N ILE A 53 -16.36 -9.19 11.71
CA ILE A 53 -14.92 -9.20 11.93
C ILE A 53 -14.27 -8.35 10.84
N ALA A 54 -13.63 -7.25 11.22
CA ALA A 54 -13.00 -6.30 10.32
C ALA A 54 -11.58 -5.93 10.79
N THR A 55 -10.87 -6.90 11.37
CA THR A 55 -9.54 -6.74 11.98
C THR A 55 -8.40 -6.70 10.95
N GLY A 56 -8.68 -7.12 9.72
CA GLY A 56 -7.70 -7.08 8.62
C GLY A 56 -6.51 -8.04 8.79
N PRO A 57 -5.39 -7.77 8.11
CA PRO A 57 -4.25 -8.69 8.04
C PRO A 57 -3.45 -8.79 9.35
N LEU A 58 -3.64 -7.87 10.29
CA LEU A 58 -2.95 -7.86 11.60
C LEU A 58 -3.75 -8.55 12.71
N THR A 59 -4.75 -9.38 12.35
CA THR A 59 -5.53 -10.16 13.30
C THR A 59 -4.62 -10.99 14.20
N SER A 60 -4.86 -10.94 15.53
CA SER A 60 -4.06 -11.69 16.51
C SER A 60 -4.20 -13.20 16.34
N GLY A 61 -3.21 -13.95 16.85
CA GLY A 61 -3.16 -15.41 16.69
C GLY A 61 -4.38 -16.14 17.24
N GLY A 62 -4.90 -15.72 18.41
CA GLY A 62 -6.10 -16.31 19.03
C GLY A 62 -7.34 -16.13 18.17
N LEU A 63 -7.63 -14.90 17.76
CA LEU A 63 -8.78 -14.63 16.89
C LEU A 63 -8.64 -15.28 15.51
N ALA A 64 -7.44 -15.27 14.93
CA ALA A 64 -7.18 -15.94 13.65
C ALA A 64 -7.48 -17.45 13.72
N THR A 65 -7.09 -18.12 14.81
CA THR A 65 -7.43 -19.52 15.06
C THR A 65 -8.94 -19.72 15.17
N SER A 66 -9.62 -18.89 15.97
CA SER A 66 -11.09 -18.96 16.16
C SER A 66 -11.85 -18.75 14.83
N ILE A 67 -11.35 -17.88 13.94
CA ILE A 67 -11.91 -17.68 12.60
C ILE A 67 -11.67 -18.94 11.73
N SER A 68 -10.45 -19.48 11.74
CA SER A 68 -10.08 -20.68 10.97
C SER A 68 -10.92 -21.89 11.37
N ASP A 69 -11.17 -22.09 12.66
CA ASP A 69 -11.99 -23.19 13.18
C ASP A 69 -13.45 -23.12 12.71
N LYS A 70 -13.99 -21.90 12.57
CA LYS A 70 -15.39 -21.69 12.10
C LYS A 70 -15.52 -21.68 10.58
N CYS A 71 -14.55 -21.12 9.86
CA CYS A 71 -14.63 -20.87 8.43
C CYS A 71 -13.79 -21.83 7.58
N GLY A 72 -12.98 -22.67 8.22
CA GLY A 72 -12.02 -23.55 7.55
C GLY A 72 -10.77 -22.78 7.08
N SER A 73 -9.83 -23.53 6.45
CA SER A 73 -8.50 -23.03 6.05
C SER A 73 -8.49 -22.14 4.80
N TYR A 74 -9.61 -21.53 4.44
CA TYR A 74 -9.75 -20.70 3.24
C TYR A 74 -9.35 -19.22 3.44
N LEU A 75 -9.03 -18.82 4.67
CA LEU A 75 -8.68 -17.43 5.00
C LEU A 75 -7.18 -17.23 4.77
N SER A 76 -6.87 -16.36 3.84
CA SER A 76 -5.52 -15.85 3.64
C SER A 76 -5.51 -14.37 4.03
N PHE A 77 -4.66 -14.02 5.00
CA PHE A 77 -4.41 -12.64 5.37
C PHE A 77 -3.08 -12.22 4.76
N PHE A 78 -3.11 -11.15 4.00
CA PHE A 78 -1.89 -10.61 3.40
C PHE A 78 -1.71 -9.16 3.85
N ASP A 79 -0.59 -8.88 4.50
CA ASP A 79 -0.19 -7.52 4.84
C ASP A 79 0.74 -6.99 3.76
N ALA A 80 0.21 -6.11 2.92
CA ALA A 80 0.98 -5.39 1.92
C ALA A 80 1.34 -4.00 2.50
N ALA A 81 2.38 -3.94 3.32
CA ALA A 81 2.90 -2.66 3.80
C ALA A 81 3.50 -1.87 2.63
N ALA A 82 2.96 -0.68 2.36
CA ALA A 82 3.58 0.27 1.46
C ALA A 82 4.58 1.11 2.27
N PRO A 83 5.86 1.21 1.86
CA PRO A 83 6.81 2.09 2.52
C PRO A 83 6.40 3.55 2.32
N ILE A 84 6.53 4.35 3.37
CA ILE A 84 6.27 5.78 3.36
C ILE A 84 7.60 6.50 3.52
N VAL A 85 7.83 7.51 2.69
CA VAL A 85 9.03 8.35 2.72
C VAL A 85 8.64 9.81 2.96
N THR A 86 9.53 10.57 3.60
CA THR A 86 9.35 12.01 3.73
C THR A 86 9.76 12.71 2.44
N TYR A 87 9.07 13.77 2.07
CA TYR A 87 9.43 14.58 0.89
C TYR A 87 10.87 15.13 0.99
N GLU A 88 11.32 15.43 2.20
CA GLU A 88 12.67 15.94 2.45
C GLU A 88 13.77 14.90 2.18
N SER A 89 13.45 13.61 2.30
CA SER A 89 14.42 12.53 2.03
C SER A 89 14.66 12.28 0.54
N LEU A 90 13.85 12.88 -0.33
CA LEU A 90 13.98 12.70 -1.78
C LEU A 90 14.99 13.68 -2.36
N ASP A 91 15.82 13.20 -3.26
CA ASP A 91 16.64 14.06 -4.10
C ASP A 91 15.76 14.74 -5.17
N LYS A 92 15.49 16.01 -4.95
CA LYS A 92 14.55 16.81 -5.76
C LYS A 92 15.04 17.05 -7.18
N ASP A 93 16.33 16.93 -7.43
CA ASP A 93 16.92 17.07 -8.75
C ASP A 93 16.78 15.79 -9.58
N LEU A 94 16.51 14.66 -8.94
CA LEU A 94 16.37 13.36 -9.57
C LEU A 94 14.93 12.91 -9.79
N VAL A 95 13.96 13.58 -9.17
CA VAL A 95 12.55 13.22 -9.28
C VAL A 95 11.75 14.28 -10.04
N PHE A 96 10.56 13.93 -10.53
CA PHE A 96 9.66 14.87 -11.18
C PHE A 96 8.19 14.59 -10.84
N PHE A 97 7.38 15.66 -10.85
CA PHE A 97 5.94 15.56 -10.66
C PHE A 97 5.24 15.30 -11.99
N ALA A 98 4.45 14.25 -12.07
CA ALA A 98 3.59 13.99 -13.22
C ALA A 98 2.53 12.94 -12.90
N SER A 99 1.42 13.00 -13.61
CA SER A 99 0.44 11.90 -13.71
C SER A 99 0.59 11.20 -15.06
N ARG A 100 0.29 9.90 -15.09
CA ARG A 100 0.43 9.10 -16.33
C ARG A 100 -0.51 9.61 -17.43
N TYR A 101 0.01 9.69 -18.63
CA TYR A 101 -0.71 10.19 -19.82
C TYR A 101 -1.21 11.63 -19.68
N GLY A 102 -0.64 12.43 -18.78
CA GLY A 102 -1.10 13.80 -18.54
C GLY A 102 -2.54 13.88 -18.01
N LYS A 103 -3.07 12.80 -17.39
CA LYS A 103 -4.44 12.78 -16.86
C LYS A 103 -4.46 13.35 -15.46
N GLY A 104 -5.28 14.40 -15.26
CA GLY A 104 -5.38 15.12 -14.00
C GLY A 104 -4.22 16.09 -13.77
N GLU A 105 -3.95 16.40 -12.52
CA GLU A 105 -2.82 17.24 -12.10
C GLU A 105 -1.56 16.38 -11.92
N ALA A 106 -0.41 17.02 -11.69
CA ALA A 106 0.87 16.36 -11.44
C ALA A 106 0.94 15.83 -9.99
N ASP A 107 0.06 14.89 -9.65
CA ASP A 107 -0.21 14.45 -8.27
C ASP A 107 0.83 13.47 -7.70
N TYR A 108 1.66 12.90 -8.56
CA TYR A 108 2.61 11.86 -8.17
C TYR A 108 4.04 12.34 -8.32
N ILE A 109 4.90 11.96 -7.37
CA ILE A 109 6.35 12.05 -7.55
C ILE A 109 6.82 10.79 -8.26
N ASN A 110 7.56 10.98 -9.34
CA ASN A 110 8.14 9.90 -10.12
C ASN A 110 9.64 9.87 -9.92
N CYS A 111 10.17 8.73 -9.47
CA CYS A 111 11.60 8.45 -9.32
C CYS A 111 12.02 7.59 -10.53
N PRO A 112 12.53 8.19 -11.60
CA PRO A 112 12.91 7.46 -12.80
C PRO A 112 14.23 6.72 -12.58
N MET A 113 14.39 5.60 -13.26
CA MET A 113 15.62 4.83 -13.30
C MET A 113 16.02 4.59 -14.77
N ASN A 114 17.30 4.70 -15.08
CA ASN A 114 17.88 4.15 -16.27
C ASN A 114 18.08 2.62 -16.10
N LYS A 115 18.63 1.94 -17.10
CA LYS A 115 18.79 0.48 -17.05
C LYS A 115 19.77 0.04 -15.95
N GLU A 116 20.86 0.75 -15.76
CA GLU A 116 21.90 0.39 -14.79
C GLU A 116 21.40 0.59 -13.36
N GLU A 117 20.73 1.72 -13.10
CA GLU A 117 20.08 2.01 -11.81
C GLU A 117 18.99 0.99 -11.48
N TYR A 118 18.19 0.61 -12.47
CA TYR A 118 17.18 -0.42 -12.30
C TYR A 118 17.78 -1.78 -11.96
N LEU A 119 18.84 -2.19 -12.62
CA LEU A 119 19.51 -3.46 -12.34
C LEU A 119 20.14 -3.48 -10.95
N THR A 120 20.72 -2.35 -10.52
CA THR A 120 21.23 -2.20 -9.16
C THR A 120 20.08 -2.35 -8.14
N PHE A 121 18.99 -1.61 -8.32
CA PHE A 121 17.80 -1.71 -7.47
C PHE A 121 17.23 -3.13 -7.43
N TYR A 122 17.12 -3.79 -8.59
CA TYR A 122 16.64 -5.16 -8.70
C TYR A 122 17.52 -6.14 -7.91
N ASN A 123 18.83 -6.06 -8.06
CA ASN A 123 19.77 -6.93 -7.37
C ASN A 123 19.73 -6.72 -5.85
N GLU A 124 19.68 -5.48 -5.38
CA GLU A 124 19.50 -5.18 -3.95
C GLU A 124 18.20 -5.74 -3.41
N LEU A 125 17.10 -5.58 -4.15
CA LEU A 125 15.78 -6.06 -3.73
C LEU A 125 15.70 -7.60 -3.62
N ILE A 126 16.25 -8.35 -4.57
CA ILE A 126 16.21 -9.83 -4.53
C ILE A 126 17.11 -10.42 -3.44
N ASN A 127 18.12 -9.66 -3.00
CA ASN A 127 19.06 -10.05 -1.94
C ASN A 127 18.69 -9.44 -0.57
N ALA A 128 17.68 -8.56 -0.51
CA ALA A 128 17.25 -7.94 0.74
C ALA A 128 16.68 -8.97 1.72
N GLU A 129 16.90 -8.71 3.00
CA GLU A 129 16.28 -9.47 4.08
C GLU A 129 14.76 -9.25 4.04
N SER A 130 14.01 -10.34 4.01
CA SER A 130 12.54 -10.31 4.03
C SER A 130 12.01 -10.52 5.44
N ALA A 131 10.90 -9.88 5.79
CA ALA A 131 10.20 -10.13 7.04
C ALA A 131 9.80 -11.62 7.15
N PRO A 132 9.87 -12.23 8.34
CA PRO A 132 9.49 -13.62 8.53
C PRO A 132 8.01 -13.80 8.21
N LEU A 133 7.71 -14.75 7.31
CA LEU A 133 6.32 -15.10 6.99
C LEU A 133 5.69 -15.83 8.17
N LYS A 134 4.46 -15.47 8.52
CA LYS A 134 3.64 -16.20 9.48
C LYS A 134 3.30 -17.60 8.92
N GLU A 135 3.07 -18.59 9.77
CA GLU A 135 2.88 -19.97 9.32
C GLU A 135 1.71 -20.17 8.35
N PHE A 136 0.61 -19.43 8.55
CA PHE A 136 -0.53 -19.49 7.64
C PHE A 136 -0.27 -18.82 6.28
N ASP A 137 0.66 -17.87 6.20
CA ASP A 137 1.08 -17.23 4.94
C ASP A 137 1.90 -18.20 4.07
N LYS A 138 2.56 -19.19 4.68
CA LYS A 138 3.34 -20.20 3.96
C LYS A 138 2.47 -21.17 3.16
N GLN A 139 1.21 -21.37 3.54
CA GLN A 139 0.33 -22.39 2.96
C GLN A 139 -0.51 -21.90 1.78
N SER A 140 -0.65 -20.60 1.54
CA SER A 140 -1.61 -20.06 0.59
C SER A 140 -1.13 -18.84 -0.17
N PHE A 141 -0.07 -18.96 -0.98
CA PHE A 141 0.29 -17.92 -1.95
C PHE A 141 -0.68 -17.87 -3.15
N LYS A 142 -1.98 -17.93 -2.92
CA LYS A 142 -2.99 -17.56 -3.92
C LYS A 142 -3.39 -16.10 -3.69
N VAL A 143 -2.45 -15.18 -3.83
CA VAL A 143 -2.72 -13.75 -3.82
C VAL A 143 -3.15 -13.30 -5.20
N TYR A 144 -4.05 -12.33 -5.21
CA TYR A 144 -4.39 -11.59 -6.41
C TYR A 144 -3.12 -10.95 -6.98
N GLU A 145 -2.84 -11.15 -8.26
CA GLU A 145 -1.55 -10.77 -8.86
C GLU A 145 -1.19 -9.29 -8.67
N GLY A 146 -2.21 -8.41 -8.63
CA GLY A 146 -2.04 -6.98 -8.35
C GLY A 146 -1.70 -6.62 -6.90
N CYS A 147 -1.77 -7.57 -5.97
CA CYS A 147 -1.46 -7.39 -4.54
C CYS A 147 -0.24 -8.20 -4.11
N MET A 148 0.52 -8.73 -5.05
CA MET A 148 1.71 -9.52 -4.76
C MET A 148 2.85 -8.64 -4.24
N PRO A 149 3.56 -9.05 -3.16
CA PRO A 149 4.73 -8.32 -2.69
C PRO A 149 5.78 -8.14 -3.77
N ILE A 150 6.44 -6.99 -3.76
CA ILE A 150 7.41 -6.63 -4.78
C ILE A 150 8.61 -7.60 -4.82
N GLU A 151 9.03 -8.11 -3.66
CA GLU A 151 10.11 -9.10 -3.55
C GLU A 151 9.73 -10.45 -4.18
N VAL A 152 8.44 -10.82 -4.13
CA VAL A 152 7.94 -12.04 -4.80
C VAL A 152 7.87 -11.84 -6.31
N LEU A 153 7.44 -10.66 -6.75
CA LEU A 153 7.45 -10.30 -8.17
C LEU A 153 8.89 -10.26 -8.73
N ALA A 154 9.84 -9.71 -7.97
CA ALA A 154 11.23 -9.63 -8.36
C ALA A 154 11.86 -11.01 -8.58
N LYS A 155 11.54 -11.99 -7.71
CA LYS A 155 12.01 -13.38 -7.83
C LYS A 155 11.50 -14.11 -9.09
N ARG A 156 10.45 -13.60 -9.75
CA ARG A 156 9.95 -14.16 -11.02
C ARG A 156 10.79 -13.79 -12.23
N GLY A 157 11.66 -12.81 -12.11
CA GLY A 157 12.59 -12.37 -13.13
C GLY A 157 12.70 -10.85 -13.25
N GLU A 158 13.81 -10.41 -13.80
CA GLU A 158 14.21 -9.01 -13.93
C GLU A 158 13.13 -8.11 -14.55
N ASP A 159 12.45 -8.58 -15.59
CA ASP A 159 11.47 -7.76 -16.31
C ASP A 159 10.09 -7.70 -15.62
N THR A 160 9.81 -8.57 -14.64
CA THR A 160 8.48 -8.67 -14.04
C THR A 160 8.03 -7.36 -13.40
N MET A 161 8.89 -6.69 -12.64
CA MET A 161 8.55 -5.41 -12.01
C MET A 161 8.46 -4.28 -13.03
N ARG A 162 9.35 -4.25 -14.02
CA ARG A 162 9.42 -3.24 -15.06
C ARG A 162 8.19 -3.21 -15.96
N PHE A 163 7.58 -4.35 -16.24
CA PHE A 163 6.30 -4.47 -16.94
C PHE A 163 5.07 -4.47 -16.00
N GLY A 164 5.31 -4.55 -14.70
CA GLY A 164 4.33 -4.53 -13.63
C GLY A 164 4.26 -3.18 -12.87
N PRO A 165 4.57 -3.19 -11.56
CA PRO A 165 4.40 -2.01 -10.71
C PRO A 165 5.32 -0.84 -11.07
N LEU A 166 6.52 -1.10 -11.61
CA LEU A 166 7.50 -0.08 -11.96
C LEU A 166 7.47 0.31 -13.45
N LYS A 167 6.39 -0.01 -14.15
CA LYS A 167 6.27 0.31 -15.58
C LYS A 167 6.36 1.82 -15.84
N PRO A 168 7.16 2.28 -16.83
CA PRO A 168 7.31 3.70 -17.13
C PRO A 168 6.27 4.24 -18.13
N VAL A 169 5.29 3.43 -18.50
CA VAL A 169 4.32 3.76 -19.57
C VAL A 169 3.51 5.00 -19.20
N GLY A 170 3.36 5.93 -20.14
CA GLY A 170 2.62 7.18 -19.97
C GLY A 170 3.38 8.27 -19.19
N LEU A 171 4.69 8.09 -18.96
CA LEU A 171 5.56 9.07 -18.33
C LEU A 171 6.71 9.44 -19.27
N THR A 172 7.10 10.71 -19.24
CA THR A 172 8.28 11.27 -19.87
C THR A 172 9.07 12.02 -18.82
N ASP A 173 10.34 11.73 -18.66
CA ASP A 173 11.22 12.44 -17.76
C ASP A 173 11.56 13.81 -18.37
N PRO A 174 11.17 14.94 -17.75
CA PRO A 174 11.39 16.27 -18.33
C PRO A 174 12.86 16.66 -18.43
N ARG A 175 13.76 15.97 -17.71
CA ARG A 175 15.20 16.23 -17.76
C ARG A 175 15.86 15.65 -19.01
N THR A 176 15.33 14.57 -19.51
CA THR A 176 15.91 13.84 -20.66
C THR A 176 15.02 13.86 -21.90
N ASP A 177 13.76 14.30 -21.75
CA ASP A 177 12.69 14.20 -22.76
C ASP A 177 12.48 12.79 -23.29
N LYS A 178 12.77 11.79 -22.44
CA LYS A 178 12.64 10.36 -22.79
C LYS A 178 11.82 9.62 -21.76
N ARG A 179 11.27 8.49 -22.19
CA ARG A 179 10.65 7.53 -21.29
C ARG A 179 11.73 6.88 -20.43
N PRO A 180 11.63 6.87 -19.10
CA PRO A 180 12.53 6.14 -18.22
C PRO A 180 12.54 4.63 -18.53
N TYR A 181 13.55 3.92 -18.08
CA TYR A 181 13.60 2.46 -18.18
C TYR A 181 12.61 1.82 -17.19
N ALA A 182 12.57 2.32 -15.96
CA ALA A 182 11.61 1.98 -14.92
C ALA A 182 11.30 3.22 -14.05
N VAL A 183 10.22 3.20 -13.28
CA VAL A 183 9.81 4.31 -12.41
C VAL A 183 9.21 3.78 -11.12
N VAL A 184 9.69 4.25 -9.97
CA VAL A 184 8.94 4.21 -8.72
C VAL A 184 8.03 5.43 -8.68
N GLN A 185 6.75 5.24 -8.48
CA GLN A 185 5.76 6.32 -8.40
C GLN A 185 5.24 6.44 -6.98
N LEU A 186 5.47 7.59 -6.36
CA LEU A 186 5.07 7.89 -4.98
C LEU A 186 3.77 8.71 -5.00
N ARG A 187 2.87 8.38 -4.09
CA ARG A 187 1.58 9.03 -3.91
C ARG A 187 1.57 9.81 -2.60
N LYS A 188 0.91 10.95 -2.58
CA LYS A 188 0.69 11.70 -1.33
C LYS A 188 -0.04 10.86 -0.27
N GLU A 189 0.51 10.86 0.95
CA GLU A 189 -0.12 10.28 2.14
C GLU A 189 -0.87 11.34 2.97
N ASN A 190 -0.48 12.61 2.89
CA ASN A 190 -1.11 13.71 3.60
C ASN A 190 -1.33 14.94 2.72
N ASN A 191 -2.22 15.86 3.17
CA ASN A 191 -2.55 17.07 2.42
C ASN A 191 -1.37 18.03 2.29
N ASP A 192 -0.48 18.05 3.26
CA ASP A 192 0.64 18.99 3.32
C ASP A 192 1.76 18.61 2.34
N GLY A 193 1.71 17.40 1.77
CA GLY A 193 2.71 16.90 0.83
C GLY A 193 4.08 16.67 1.47
N THR A 194 4.12 16.37 2.74
CA THR A 194 5.34 16.04 3.49
C THR A 194 5.64 14.55 3.51
N LEU A 195 4.63 13.70 3.27
CA LEU A 195 4.71 12.24 3.24
C LEU A 195 4.19 11.67 1.91
N TYR A 196 4.91 10.69 1.40
CA TYR A 196 4.64 10.00 0.12
C TYR A 196 4.81 8.50 0.23
#